data_3820b16e8dd789265d15e9606ce1d267
#
_entry.id   3820b16e8dd789265d15e9606ce1d267
#
_cell.length_a   1.000
_cell.length_b   1.000
_cell.length_c   1.000
_cell.angle_alpha   90.00
_cell.angle_beta   90.00
_cell.angle_gamma   90.00
#
_symmetry.space_group_name_H-M   'P 1'
#
loop_
_entity.id
_entity.type
_entity.pdbx_description
1 polymer ?
#
loop_
_entity_poly.entity_id
_entity_poly.type
_entity_poly.pdbx_seq_one_letter_code
_entity_poly.pdbx_strand_id
1 'polypeptide(L)'
;MAKIAIYPGSFDPITLGHLSVIRRAKNLSEELIVLVVQNPNKKNLFSAEERVALIQESLKELCLSGIEVRQSSSGLLANIAKDLGAEVLIKGLRTAADLDYELQFASMNRDLTGVETVFLPTEPQYSQTSSSLIREVAFLGGDVSKHVTECVRQALVARSSK
;
A
#
# COMPACT_ATOMS: atom_id res chain seq x y z
N MET A 1 -21.78 -3.72 -2.30
CA MET A 1 -20.55 -2.92 -2.17
C MET A 1 -20.22 -2.90 -0.70
N ALA A 2 -18.97 -3.13 -0.30
CA ALA A 2 -18.57 -3.06 1.10
C ALA A 2 -18.72 -1.63 1.62
N LYS A 3 -19.09 -1.46 2.91
CA LYS A 3 -19.12 -0.13 3.53
C LYS A 3 -17.69 0.40 3.66
N ILE A 4 -16.85 -0.34 4.39
CA ILE A 4 -15.46 0.06 4.64
C ILE A 4 -14.53 -1.03 4.09
N ALA A 5 -13.60 -0.64 3.24
CA ALA A 5 -12.49 -1.47 2.79
C ALA A 5 -11.15 -0.89 3.25
N ILE A 6 -10.21 -1.76 3.58
CA ILE A 6 -8.85 -1.37 3.95
C ILE A 6 -7.87 -1.90 2.90
N TYR A 7 -7.00 -1.04 2.40
CA TYR A 7 -5.83 -1.43 1.61
C TYR A 7 -4.57 -1.29 2.48
N PRO A 8 -4.11 -2.39 3.10
CA PRO A 8 -2.94 -2.36 3.97
C PRO A 8 -1.65 -2.56 3.20
N GLY A 9 -0.61 -1.88 3.61
CA GLY A 9 0.72 -2.05 3.06
C GLY A 9 1.79 -1.30 3.83
N SER A 10 3.06 -1.64 3.61
CA SER A 10 4.17 -0.86 4.16
C SER A 10 4.39 0.46 3.43
N PHE A 11 4.13 0.51 2.11
CA PHE A 11 4.24 1.71 1.26
C PHE A 11 5.56 2.48 1.48
N ASP A 12 6.67 1.79 1.38
CA ASP A 12 8.00 2.32 1.70
C ASP A 12 8.96 2.34 0.48
N PRO A 13 8.73 3.29 -0.46
CA PRO A 13 7.63 4.22 -0.56
C PRO A 13 6.40 3.67 -1.32
N ILE A 14 5.34 4.47 -1.40
CA ILE A 14 4.22 4.25 -2.32
C ILE A 14 4.72 4.34 -3.77
N THR A 15 4.12 3.55 -4.67
CA THR A 15 4.45 3.50 -6.10
C THR A 15 3.21 3.72 -6.96
N LEU A 16 3.39 4.00 -8.27
CA LEU A 16 2.27 4.09 -9.20
C LEU A 16 1.46 2.80 -9.28
N GLY A 17 2.10 1.63 -9.06
CA GLY A 17 1.40 0.35 -8.96
C GLY A 17 0.44 0.30 -7.77
N HIS A 18 0.84 0.79 -6.59
CA HIS A 18 -0.06 0.90 -5.44
C HIS A 18 -1.20 1.89 -5.72
N LEU A 19 -0.91 3.04 -6.31
CA LEU A 19 -1.91 4.07 -6.63
C LEU A 19 -2.93 3.59 -7.66
N SER A 20 -2.51 2.75 -8.62
CA SER A 20 -3.42 2.07 -9.56
C SER A 20 -4.39 1.14 -8.84
N VAL A 21 -3.90 0.35 -7.88
CA VAL A 21 -4.77 -0.50 -7.04
C VAL A 21 -5.72 0.35 -6.21
N ILE A 22 -5.24 1.42 -5.55
CA ILE A 22 -6.05 2.35 -4.75
C ILE A 22 -7.19 2.95 -5.57
N ARG A 23 -6.89 3.44 -6.79
CA ARG A 23 -7.90 4.00 -7.69
C ARG A 23 -9.03 3.03 -8.00
N ARG A 24 -8.70 1.75 -8.22
CA ARG A 24 -9.68 0.70 -8.52
C ARG A 24 -10.43 0.24 -7.28
N ALA A 25 -9.72 0.13 -6.16
CA ALA A 25 -10.26 -0.26 -4.87
C ALA A 25 -11.36 0.70 -4.38
N LYS A 26 -11.19 2.01 -4.64
CA LYS A 26 -12.18 3.02 -4.28
C LYS A 26 -13.58 2.75 -4.86
N ASN A 27 -13.66 2.07 -6.00
CA ASN A 27 -14.95 1.74 -6.61
C ASN A 27 -15.60 0.48 -6.02
N LEU A 28 -14.96 -0.20 -5.07
CA LEU A 28 -15.44 -1.44 -4.46
C LEU A 28 -16.05 -1.23 -3.07
N SER A 29 -15.91 -0.03 -2.49
CA SER A 29 -16.41 0.32 -1.17
C SER A 29 -16.90 1.75 -1.12
N GLU A 30 -17.75 2.05 -0.14
CA GLU A 30 -18.20 3.42 0.14
C GLU A 30 -17.06 4.24 0.71
N GLU A 31 -16.30 3.63 1.64
CA GLU A 31 -15.11 4.22 2.27
C GLU A 31 -13.90 3.32 2.01
N LEU A 32 -12.79 3.92 1.58
CA LEU A 32 -11.49 3.25 1.42
C LEU A 32 -10.47 3.87 2.37
N ILE A 33 -9.88 3.01 3.21
CA ILE A 33 -8.79 3.38 4.11
C ILE A 33 -7.50 2.76 3.56
N VAL A 34 -6.51 3.59 3.22
CA VAL A 34 -5.15 3.15 2.97
C VAL A 34 -4.42 3.10 4.30
N LEU A 35 -4.05 1.89 4.73
CA LEU A 35 -3.48 1.64 6.05
C LEU A 35 -1.97 1.37 5.96
N VAL A 36 -1.17 2.32 6.44
CA VAL A 36 0.28 2.14 6.56
C VAL A 36 0.58 1.21 7.72
N VAL A 37 1.03 -0.01 7.40
CA VAL A 37 1.33 -1.04 8.40
C VAL A 37 2.82 -1.00 8.74
N GLN A 38 3.14 -1.11 10.04
CA GLN A 38 4.50 -1.28 10.52
C GLN A 38 4.82 -2.78 10.60
N ASN A 39 5.88 -3.19 9.91
CA ASN A 39 6.44 -4.52 10.09
C ASN A 39 7.71 -4.39 10.96
N PRO A 40 7.71 -4.86 12.22
CA PRO A 40 8.84 -4.71 13.13
C PRO A 40 10.12 -5.42 12.62
N ASN A 41 9.97 -6.39 11.73
CA ASN A 41 11.08 -7.14 11.14
C ASN A 41 11.69 -6.49 9.89
N LYS A 42 11.14 -5.35 9.43
CA LYS A 42 11.64 -4.63 8.25
C LYS A 42 12.24 -3.29 8.65
N LYS A 43 13.46 -3.05 8.19
CA LYS A 43 14.07 -1.71 8.26
C LYS A 43 13.48 -0.86 7.14
N ASN A 44 12.64 0.09 7.52
CA ASN A 44 12.01 1.02 6.58
C ASN A 44 12.94 2.20 6.25
N LEU A 45 12.84 2.73 5.03
CA LEU A 45 13.56 3.94 4.60
C LEU A 45 12.89 5.20 5.15
N PHE A 46 11.55 5.22 5.15
CA PHE A 46 10.74 6.32 5.63
C PHE A 46 10.03 5.96 6.92
N SER A 47 9.89 6.91 7.86
CA SER A 47 9.06 6.72 9.05
C SER A 47 7.60 6.47 8.65
N ALA A 48 6.78 6.01 9.58
CA ALA A 48 5.36 5.77 9.29
C ALA A 48 4.64 7.09 8.94
N GLU A 49 4.98 8.18 9.62
CA GLU A 49 4.45 9.53 9.38
C GLU A 49 4.85 10.04 7.99
N GLU A 50 6.13 9.86 7.61
CA GLU A 50 6.62 10.21 6.28
C GLU A 50 5.90 9.43 5.18
N ARG A 51 5.65 8.12 5.38
CA ARG A 51 4.92 7.29 4.42
C ARG A 51 3.47 7.73 4.27
N VAL A 52 2.80 8.08 5.37
CA VAL A 52 1.44 8.66 5.32
C VAL A 52 1.44 9.96 4.52
N ALA A 53 2.38 10.87 4.80
CA ALA A 53 2.49 12.14 4.07
C ALA A 53 2.72 11.92 2.57
N LEU A 54 3.64 11.02 2.20
CA LEU A 54 3.94 10.68 0.79
C LEU A 54 2.71 10.09 0.08
N ILE A 55 1.91 9.26 0.76
CA ILE A 55 0.67 8.74 0.19
C ILE A 55 -0.32 9.88 -0.05
N GLN A 56 -0.54 10.75 0.95
CA GLN A 56 -1.47 11.87 0.86
C GLN A 56 -1.10 12.83 -0.29
N GLU A 57 0.18 13.18 -0.42
CA GLU A 57 0.65 14.03 -1.52
C GLU A 57 0.52 13.33 -2.87
N SER A 58 0.83 12.03 -2.96
CA SER A 58 0.66 11.26 -4.19
C SER A 58 -0.81 11.18 -4.63
N LEU A 59 -1.73 11.04 -3.68
CA LEU A 59 -3.17 11.06 -3.98
C LEU A 59 -3.61 12.43 -4.52
N LYS A 60 -3.08 13.53 -3.98
CA LYS A 60 -3.35 14.89 -4.49
C LYS A 60 -2.81 15.09 -5.90
N GLU A 61 -1.54 14.70 -6.16
CA GLU A 61 -0.93 14.79 -7.50
C GLU A 61 -1.79 14.07 -8.56
N LEU A 62 -2.40 12.94 -8.21
CA LEU A 62 -3.24 12.15 -9.13
C LEU A 62 -4.73 12.50 -9.06
N CYS A 63 -5.12 13.56 -8.35
CA CYS A 63 -6.51 13.98 -8.16
C CYS A 63 -7.42 12.86 -7.60
N LEU A 64 -6.88 11.98 -6.74
CA LEU A 64 -7.62 10.91 -6.08
C LEU A 64 -8.13 11.42 -4.73
N SER A 65 -9.40 11.79 -4.66
CA SER A 65 -10.06 12.31 -3.44
C SER A 65 -10.95 11.27 -2.76
N GLY A 66 -11.34 11.53 -1.51
CA GLY A 66 -12.25 10.67 -0.74
C GLY A 66 -11.62 9.34 -0.34
N ILE A 67 -10.30 9.33 -0.10
CA ILE A 67 -9.53 8.19 0.38
C ILE A 67 -8.89 8.61 1.68
N GLU A 68 -9.15 7.86 2.74
CA GLU A 68 -8.53 8.10 4.03
C GLU A 68 -7.18 7.40 4.11
N VAL A 69 -6.17 8.06 4.70
CA VAL A 69 -4.85 7.46 4.94
C VAL A 69 -4.59 7.44 6.44
N ARG A 70 -4.37 6.25 6.97
CA ARG A 70 -4.08 6.05 8.40
C ARG A 70 -2.78 5.28 8.59
N GLN A 71 -2.15 5.52 9.73
CA GLN A 71 -1.08 4.67 10.26
C GLN A 71 -1.71 3.64 11.19
N SER A 72 -1.27 2.36 11.09
CA SER A 72 -1.69 1.36 12.05
C SER A 72 -0.91 1.50 13.36
N SER A 73 -1.60 1.21 14.46
CA SER A 73 -0.94 0.82 15.71
C SER A 73 -0.26 -0.56 15.55
N SER A 74 0.50 -0.97 16.55
CA SER A 74 1.01 -2.35 16.62
C SER A 74 -0.15 -3.34 16.77
N GLY A 75 -0.06 -4.51 16.15
CA GLY A 75 -1.05 -5.57 16.30
C GLY A 75 -1.30 -6.36 15.03
N LEU A 76 -2.20 -7.33 15.13
CA LEU A 76 -2.62 -8.14 13.99
C LEU A 76 -3.53 -7.34 13.07
N LEU A 77 -3.25 -7.38 11.77
CA LEU A 77 -4.04 -6.68 10.76
C LEU A 77 -5.54 -7.02 10.84
N ALA A 78 -5.86 -8.29 11.09
CA ALA A 78 -7.25 -8.74 11.24
C ALA A 78 -7.99 -8.00 12.37
N ASN A 79 -7.35 -7.82 13.53
CA ASN A 79 -7.93 -7.08 14.65
C ASN A 79 -8.09 -5.60 14.33
N ILE A 80 -7.06 -4.99 13.74
CA ILE A 80 -7.12 -3.58 13.32
C ILE A 80 -8.25 -3.36 12.32
N ALA A 81 -8.41 -4.27 11.35
CA ALA A 81 -9.49 -4.20 10.38
C ALA A 81 -10.88 -4.29 11.05
N LYS A 82 -11.05 -5.23 11.99
CA LYS A 82 -12.27 -5.38 12.78
C LYS A 82 -12.58 -4.12 13.60
N ASP A 83 -11.59 -3.56 14.29
CA ASP A 83 -11.75 -2.37 15.12
C ASP A 83 -12.12 -1.12 14.29
N LEU A 84 -11.67 -1.06 13.03
CA LEU A 84 -12.04 -0.03 12.07
C LEU A 84 -13.38 -0.30 11.37
N GLY A 85 -14.06 -1.41 11.69
CA GLY A 85 -15.33 -1.79 11.07
C GLY A 85 -15.21 -2.20 9.61
N ALA A 86 -14.02 -2.59 9.16
CA ALA A 86 -13.80 -3.01 7.78
C ALA A 86 -14.43 -4.38 7.50
N GLU A 87 -15.14 -4.46 6.39
CA GLU A 87 -15.71 -5.70 5.88
C GLU A 87 -14.75 -6.45 4.97
N VAL A 88 -13.83 -5.72 4.33
CA VAL A 88 -12.94 -6.25 3.29
C VAL A 88 -11.53 -5.69 3.42
N LEU A 89 -10.55 -6.59 3.30
CA LEU A 89 -9.16 -6.22 3.02
C LEU A 89 -8.90 -6.28 1.51
N ILE A 90 -8.23 -5.27 0.97
CA ILE A 90 -7.82 -5.25 -0.44
C ILE A 90 -6.33 -5.54 -0.52
N LYS A 91 -5.93 -6.42 -1.43
CA LYS A 91 -4.53 -6.75 -1.69
C LYS A 91 -4.23 -6.64 -3.19
N GLY A 92 -3.18 -5.92 -3.52
CA GLY A 92 -2.65 -5.89 -4.88
C GLY A 92 -1.79 -7.12 -5.16
N LEU A 93 -1.99 -7.77 -6.31
CA LEU A 93 -1.20 -8.92 -6.75
C LEU A 93 -0.42 -8.58 -8.00
N ARG A 94 0.86 -8.89 -8.03
CA ARG A 94 1.76 -8.72 -9.17
C ARG A 94 2.08 -10.04 -9.86
N THR A 95 2.26 -11.09 -9.06
CA THR A 95 2.70 -12.42 -9.51
C THR A 95 1.90 -13.53 -8.85
N ALA A 96 2.00 -14.74 -9.38
CA ALA A 96 1.42 -15.94 -8.76
C ALA A 96 2.05 -16.22 -7.38
N ALA A 97 3.33 -15.93 -7.21
CA ALA A 97 4.00 -16.10 -5.91
C ALA A 97 3.45 -15.14 -4.85
N ASP A 98 3.08 -13.90 -5.23
CA ASP A 98 2.38 -12.99 -4.32
C ASP A 98 1.05 -13.60 -3.86
N LEU A 99 0.30 -14.25 -4.78
CA LEU A 99 -0.99 -14.87 -4.48
C LEU A 99 -0.84 -16.01 -3.47
N ASP A 100 0.11 -16.92 -3.69
CA ASP A 100 0.32 -18.07 -2.80
C ASP A 100 0.62 -17.62 -1.37
N TYR A 101 1.41 -16.56 -1.21
CA TYR A 101 1.71 -15.97 0.08
C TYR A 101 0.49 -15.30 0.73
N GLU A 102 -0.23 -14.47 -0.03
CA GLU A 102 -1.36 -13.69 0.47
C GLU A 102 -2.60 -14.55 0.78
N LEU A 103 -2.79 -15.71 0.10
CA LEU A 103 -3.90 -16.64 0.38
C LEU A 103 -3.84 -17.20 1.81
N GLN A 104 -2.64 -17.47 2.32
CA GLN A 104 -2.47 -17.97 3.68
C GLN A 104 -2.91 -16.92 4.71
N PHE A 105 -2.54 -15.64 4.49
CA PHE A 105 -2.98 -14.54 5.34
C PHE A 105 -4.47 -14.25 5.20
N ALA A 106 -5.02 -14.35 4.00
CA ALA A 106 -6.46 -14.16 3.76
C ALA A 106 -7.29 -15.18 4.56
N SER A 107 -6.92 -16.46 4.50
CA SER A 107 -7.58 -17.50 5.28
C SER A 107 -7.47 -17.23 6.78
N MET A 108 -6.28 -16.89 7.27
CA MET A 108 -6.07 -16.60 8.69
C MET A 108 -6.87 -15.37 9.16
N ASN A 109 -6.89 -14.29 8.38
CA ASN A 109 -7.66 -13.08 8.72
C ASN A 109 -9.15 -13.38 8.82
N ARG A 110 -9.70 -14.15 7.88
CA ARG A 110 -11.10 -14.58 7.90
C ARG A 110 -11.41 -15.45 9.13
N ASP A 111 -10.55 -16.42 9.42
CA ASP A 111 -10.74 -17.31 10.57
C ASP A 111 -10.72 -16.56 11.91
N LEU A 112 -9.87 -15.52 12.03
CA LEU A 112 -9.75 -14.74 13.25
C LEU A 112 -10.88 -13.72 13.46
N THR A 113 -11.39 -13.10 12.40
CA THR A 113 -12.27 -11.93 12.53
C THR A 113 -13.46 -11.91 11.59
N GLY A 114 -13.52 -12.83 10.62
CA GLY A 114 -14.53 -12.84 9.57
C GLY A 114 -14.31 -11.83 8.44
N VAL A 115 -13.20 -11.08 8.47
CA VAL A 115 -12.88 -10.09 7.42
C VAL A 115 -12.40 -10.80 6.16
N GLU A 116 -13.09 -10.57 5.04
CA GLU A 116 -12.75 -11.16 3.74
C GLU A 116 -11.59 -10.40 3.05
N THR A 117 -10.94 -11.06 2.09
CA THR A 117 -9.87 -10.44 1.30
C THR A 117 -10.21 -10.46 -0.17
N VAL A 118 -10.13 -9.30 -0.82
CA VAL A 118 -10.27 -9.14 -2.27
C VAL A 118 -8.89 -8.88 -2.89
N PHE A 119 -8.56 -9.69 -3.88
CA PHE A 119 -7.31 -9.57 -4.62
C PHE A 119 -7.52 -8.79 -5.92
N LEU A 120 -6.74 -7.73 -6.11
CA LEU A 120 -6.74 -6.93 -7.34
C LEU A 120 -5.43 -7.14 -8.09
N PRO A 121 -5.46 -7.68 -9.31
CA PRO A 121 -4.25 -7.76 -10.13
C PRO A 121 -3.69 -6.36 -10.39
N THR A 122 -2.39 -6.18 -10.21
CA THR A 122 -1.68 -4.96 -10.60
C THR A 122 -1.69 -4.84 -12.13
N GLU A 123 -1.78 -3.61 -12.65
CA GLU A 123 -1.70 -3.38 -14.09
C GLU A 123 -0.35 -3.89 -14.63
N PRO A 124 -0.32 -4.48 -15.86
CA PRO A 124 0.88 -5.13 -16.41
C PRO A 124 2.12 -4.24 -16.40
N GLN A 125 1.95 -2.95 -16.64
CA GLN A 125 3.04 -1.97 -16.66
C GLN A 125 3.73 -1.78 -15.29
N TYR A 126 3.09 -2.16 -14.18
CA TYR A 126 3.61 -2.06 -12.83
C TYR A 126 3.95 -3.42 -12.20
N SER A 127 3.73 -4.53 -12.91
CA SER A 127 3.90 -5.88 -12.37
C SER A 127 5.32 -6.18 -11.88
N GLN A 128 6.33 -5.56 -12.50
CA GLN A 128 7.73 -5.73 -12.13
C GLN A 128 8.22 -4.69 -11.11
N THR A 129 7.35 -3.77 -10.67
CA THR A 129 7.73 -2.69 -9.77
C THR A 129 7.47 -3.07 -8.31
N SER A 130 8.52 -3.03 -7.48
CA SER A 130 8.38 -3.15 -6.03
C SER A 130 9.01 -1.95 -5.33
N SER A 131 8.54 -1.60 -4.13
CA SER A 131 9.15 -0.51 -3.34
C SER A 131 10.62 -0.79 -3.03
N SER A 132 11.00 -2.04 -2.82
CA SER A 132 12.41 -2.42 -2.58
C SER A 132 13.29 -2.16 -3.79
N LEU A 133 12.85 -2.56 -4.98
CA LEU A 133 13.56 -2.29 -6.23
C LEU A 133 13.67 -0.78 -6.49
N ILE A 134 12.59 -0.03 -6.25
CA ILE A 134 12.59 1.45 -6.41
C ILE A 134 13.64 2.10 -5.49
N ARG A 135 13.71 1.68 -4.22
CA ARG A 135 14.73 2.20 -3.30
C ARG A 135 16.14 1.90 -3.77
N GLU A 136 16.38 0.67 -4.20
CA GLU A 136 17.69 0.23 -4.68
C GLU A 136 18.12 1.04 -5.90
N VAL A 137 17.24 1.16 -6.91
CA VAL A 137 17.54 1.93 -8.14
C VAL A 137 17.78 3.40 -7.81
N ALA A 138 16.94 4.02 -6.96
CA ALA A 138 17.11 5.42 -6.56
C ALA A 138 18.42 5.65 -5.79
N PHE A 139 18.78 4.72 -4.88
CA PHE A 139 20.00 4.79 -4.10
C PHE A 139 21.26 4.72 -5.00
N LEU A 140 21.19 3.97 -6.09
CA LEU A 140 22.25 3.86 -7.10
C LEU A 140 22.23 5.00 -8.13
N GLY A 141 21.39 6.01 -7.96
CA GLY A 141 21.28 7.18 -8.84
C GLY A 141 20.46 6.96 -10.10
N GLY A 142 19.71 5.84 -10.19
CA GLY A 142 18.84 5.56 -11.32
C GLY A 142 17.55 6.38 -11.31
N ASP A 143 16.99 6.64 -12.49
CA ASP A 143 15.72 7.35 -12.64
C ASP A 143 14.53 6.44 -12.36
N VAL A 144 13.72 6.81 -11.36
CA VAL A 144 12.50 6.10 -10.95
C VAL A 144 11.23 6.88 -11.28
N SER A 145 11.30 7.96 -12.05
CA SER A 145 10.19 8.87 -12.36
C SER A 145 8.98 8.18 -13.00
N LYS A 146 9.20 7.10 -13.76
CA LYS A 146 8.14 6.31 -14.39
C LYS A 146 7.37 5.39 -13.44
N HIS A 147 7.81 5.28 -12.18
CA HIS A 147 7.29 4.30 -11.23
C HIS A 147 6.73 4.92 -9.96
N VAL A 148 7.00 6.19 -9.71
CA VAL A 148 6.55 6.93 -8.51
C VAL A 148 6.05 8.32 -8.89
N THR A 149 5.32 8.97 -8.00
CA THR A 149 4.92 10.37 -8.11
C THR A 149 6.11 11.30 -7.90
N GLU A 150 5.98 12.56 -8.29
CA GLU A 150 7.08 13.53 -8.18
C GLU A 150 7.48 13.77 -6.71
N CYS A 151 6.51 13.86 -5.81
CA CYS A 151 6.81 14.01 -4.37
C CYS A 151 7.64 12.84 -3.82
N VAL A 152 7.33 11.61 -4.23
CA VAL A 152 8.08 10.41 -3.83
C VAL A 152 9.49 10.41 -4.45
N ARG A 153 9.62 10.79 -5.72
CA ARG A 153 10.92 10.90 -6.39
C ARG A 153 11.84 11.88 -5.65
N GLN A 154 11.32 13.06 -5.30
CA GLN A 154 12.07 14.07 -4.55
C GLN A 154 12.51 13.56 -3.17
N ALA A 155 11.61 12.88 -2.45
CA ALA A 155 11.92 12.30 -1.15
C ALA A 155 13.02 11.23 -1.24
N LEU A 156 13.01 10.39 -2.28
CA LEU A 156 14.06 9.39 -2.53
C LEU A 156 15.41 10.04 -2.81
N VAL A 157 15.47 11.06 -3.67
CA VAL A 157 16.70 11.82 -3.97
C VAL A 157 17.26 12.45 -2.68
N ALA A 158 16.43 13.06 -1.86
CA ALA A 158 16.86 13.67 -0.60
C ALA A 158 17.44 12.63 0.40
N ARG A 159 17.05 11.38 0.32
CA ARG A 159 17.59 10.27 1.14
C ARG A 159 18.88 9.67 0.57
N SER A 160 19.04 9.66 -0.76
CA SER A 160 20.23 9.13 -1.42
C SER A 160 21.44 10.08 -1.32
N SER A 161 21.20 11.35 -1.02
CA SER A 161 22.24 12.39 -0.91
C SER A 161 22.85 12.48 0.51
N LYS A 162 22.45 11.62 1.43
CA LYS A 162 22.96 11.52 2.81
C LYS A 162 23.77 10.24 3.00
#